data_997fc68aaf1c1f1597e68085afbda630
#
_entry.id   997fc68aaf1c1f1597e68085afbda630
#
_cell.length_a   1.000
_cell.length_b   1.000
_cell.length_c   1.000
_cell.angle_alpha   90.00
_cell.angle_beta   90.00
_cell.angle_gamma   90.00
#
_symmetry.space_group_name_H-M   'P 1'
#
loop_
_entity.id
_entity.type
_entity.pdbx_description
1 polymer ?
#
loop_
_entity_poly.entity_id
_entity_poly.type
_entity_poly.pdbx_seq_one_letter_code
_entity_poly.pdbx_strand_id
1 'polypeptide(L)'
;MSTVIQIKRSSGTSSPGTLKLGEQAYTYGTGNQGNGGDRLYLGTGGVDGNGDALSIDIVGGKYFTALLDHTHGQLTASSALITDSNSAINSISVGNNASTGGDIKLNEGTNNGTNFIGLKAP
;
A
#
# COMPACT_ATOMS: atom_id res chain seq x y z
N MET A 1 2.76 -37.98 -6.61
CA MET A 1 1.51 -37.42 -6.06
C MET A 1 1.78 -35.99 -5.67
N SER A 2 1.04 -35.04 -6.21
CA SER A 2 1.17 -33.62 -5.82
C SER A 2 0.15 -33.31 -4.72
N THR A 3 0.59 -32.59 -3.68
CA THR A 3 -0.29 -32.09 -2.62
C THR A 3 -0.72 -30.68 -2.96
N VAL A 4 -2.03 -30.42 -2.97
CA VAL A 4 -2.57 -29.06 -3.16
C VAL A 4 -3.00 -28.53 -1.80
N ILE A 5 -2.44 -27.40 -1.41
CA ILE A 5 -2.85 -26.65 -0.21
C ILE A 5 -3.66 -25.46 -0.67
N GLN A 6 -4.90 -25.34 -0.21
CA GLN A 6 -5.76 -24.19 -0.49
C GLN A 6 -6.03 -23.42 0.80
N ILE A 7 -6.02 -22.11 0.70
CA ILE A 7 -6.44 -21.21 1.78
C ILE A 7 -7.88 -20.76 1.57
N LYS A 8 -8.51 -20.20 2.59
CA LYS A 8 -9.82 -19.56 2.45
C LYS A 8 -9.75 -18.46 1.38
N ARG A 9 -10.81 -18.27 0.62
CA ARG A 9 -10.85 -17.26 -0.45
C ARG A 9 -12.24 -16.68 -0.63
N SER A 10 -12.30 -15.45 -1.10
CA SER A 10 -13.55 -14.75 -1.42
C SER A 10 -13.37 -13.89 -2.67
N SER A 11 -14.38 -13.85 -3.52
CA SER A 11 -14.47 -12.92 -4.65
C SER A 11 -14.87 -11.50 -4.22
N GLY A 12 -15.22 -11.31 -2.95
CA GLY A 12 -15.58 -10.01 -2.40
C GLY A 12 -14.39 -9.10 -2.17
N THR A 13 -14.71 -7.90 -1.68
CA THR A 13 -13.73 -6.86 -1.32
C THR A 13 -13.73 -6.53 0.17
N SER A 14 -14.38 -7.36 0.99
CA SER A 14 -14.39 -7.20 2.45
C SER A 14 -13.34 -8.10 3.09
N SER A 15 -12.76 -7.67 4.22
CA SER A 15 -11.95 -8.54 5.07
C SER A 15 -12.75 -9.75 5.55
N PRO A 16 -12.09 -10.88 5.85
CA PRO A 16 -12.75 -12.01 6.50
C PRO A 16 -13.37 -11.60 7.84
N GLY A 17 -14.55 -12.14 8.16
CA GLY A 17 -15.19 -11.87 9.46
C GLY A 17 -14.49 -12.57 10.61
N THR A 18 -14.04 -13.83 10.38
CA THR A 18 -13.33 -14.65 11.37
C THR A 18 -12.27 -15.51 10.70
N LEU A 19 -11.14 -15.69 11.36
CA LEU A 19 -10.09 -16.65 11.03
C LEU A 19 -9.64 -17.37 12.30
N LYS A 20 -9.18 -18.62 12.17
CA LYS A 20 -8.46 -19.28 13.24
C LYS A 20 -7.03 -18.70 13.37
N LEU A 21 -6.41 -18.87 14.53
CA LEU A 21 -5.01 -18.44 14.72
C LEU A 21 -4.10 -19.14 13.69
N GLY A 22 -3.35 -18.38 12.92
CA GLY A 22 -2.49 -18.85 11.84
C GLY A 22 -3.24 -19.21 10.53
N GLU A 23 -4.56 -19.12 10.50
CA GLU A 23 -5.32 -19.38 9.28
C GLU A 23 -5.17 -18.21 8.29
N GLN A 24 -5.07 -18.55 7.01
CA GLN A 24 -4.92 -17.58 5.93
C GLN A 24 -6.19 -17.48 5.09
N ALA A 25 -6.45 -16.29 4.59
CA ALA A 25 -7.52 -16.04 3.63
C ALA A 25 -7.07 -15.03 2.56
N TYR A 26 -7.55 -15.22 1.33
CA TYR A 26 -7.30 -14.30 0.23
C TYR A 26 -8.62 -13.75 -0.34
N THR A 27 -8.73 -12.44 -0.43
CA THR A 27 -9.82 -11.78 -1.15
C THR A 27 -9.32 -11.36 -2.53
N TYR A 28 -9.94 -11.89 -3.59
CA TYR A 28 -9.52 -11.64 -4.97
C TYR A 28 -10.45 -10.69 -5.74
N GLY A 29 -11.42 -10.08 -5.06
CA GLY A 29 -12.13 -8.93 -5.62
C GLY A 29 -11.18 -7.73 -5.76
N THR A 30 -11.41 -6.87 -6.75
CA THR A 30 -10.52 -5.74 -7.06
C THR A 30 -10.25 -4.86 -5.86
N GLY A 31 -8.97 -4.76 -5.48
CA GLY A 31 -8.50 -3.97 -4.34
C GLY A 31 -8.32 -2.49 -4.65
N ASN A 32 -8.69 -1.65 -3.69
CA ASN A 32 -8.36 -0.22 -3.67
C ASN A 32 -8.09 0.23 -2.23
N GLN A 33 -7.74 1.50 -2.03
CA GLN A 33 -7.42 2.03 -0.71
C GLN A 33 -8.59 1.91 0.30
N GLY A 34 -9.84 1.96 -0.19
CA GLY A 34 -11.03 1.96 0.66
C GLY A 34 -11.64 0.60 0.91
N ASN A 35 -11.05 -0.50 0.42
CA ASN A 35 -11.62 -1.84 0.58
C ASN A 35 -10.58 -2.91 0.93
N GLY A 36 -11.03 -4.14 1.14
CA GLY A 36 -10.20 -5.30 1.49
C GLY A 36 -9.89 -6.24 0.31
N GLY A 37 -10.12 -5.83 -0.94
CA GLY A 37 -9.85 -6.66 -2.11
C GLY A 37 -8.37 -6.83 -2.42
N ASP A 38 -8.01 -7.86 -3.16
CA ASP A 38 -6.63 -8.19 -3.57
C ASP A 38 -5.65 -8.28 -2.38
N ARG A 39 -6.11 -8.80 -1.22
CA ARG A 39 -5.31 -8.87 0.02
C ARG A 39 -5.24 -10.28 0.58
N LEU A 40 -4.08 -10.60 1.16
CA LEU A 40 -3.83 -11.79 1.94
C LEU A 40 -3.93 -11.46 3.43
N TYR A 41 -4.74 -12.19 4.14
CA TYR A 41 -5.03 -12.05 5.57
C TYR A 41 -4.50 -13.23 6.36
N LEU A 42 -4.16 -12.97 7.63
CA LEU A 42 -3.71 -13.96 8.60
C LEU A 42 -4.42 -13.73 9.93
N GLY A 43 -4.92 -14.78 10.55
CA GLY A 43 -5.44 -14.74 11.92
C GLY A 43 -4.30 -14.64 12.93
N THR A 44 -4.33 -13.63 13.81
CA THR A 44 -3.24 -13.30 14.76
C THR A 44 -3.78 -12.93 16.15
N GLY A 45 -2.90 -12.52 17.05
CA GLY A 45 -3.26 -11.94 18.35
C GLY A 45 -3.68 -12.94 19.43
N GLY A 46 -3.56 -14.24 19.21
CA GLY A 46 -4.07 -15.27 20.11
C GLY A 46 -5.47 -15.74 19.71
N VAL A 47 -6.19 -16.41 20.62
CA VAL A 47 -7.52 -16.96 20.37
C VAL A 47 -8.54 -16.48 21.41
N ASP A 48 -9.78 -16.32 20.97
CA ASP A 48 -10.93 -16.06 21.84
C ASP A 48 -11.51 -17.37 22.45
N GLY A 49 -12.63 -17.23 23.18
CA GLY A 49 -13.34 -18.39 23.77
C GLY A 49 -13.90 -19.39 22.76
N ASN A 50 -14.01 -19.05 21.48
CA ASN A 50 -14.46 -19.92 20.40
C ASN A 50 -13.29 -20.52 19.59
N GLY A 51 -12.06 -20.18 19.95
CA GLY A 51 -10.85 -20.59 19.23
C GLY A 51 -10.63 -19.77 17.93
N ASP A 52 -11.27 -18.64 17.78
CA ASP A 52 -11.04 -17.70 16.70
C ASP A 52 -9.92 -16.73 17.03
N ALA A 53 -9.17 -16.29 16.02
CA ALA A 53 -8.10 -15.31 16.21
C ALA A 53 -8.65 -13.98 16.71
N LEU A 54 -7.96 -13.37 17.68
CA LEU A 54 -8.33 -12.08 18.26
C LEU A 54 -8.15 -10.92 17.27
N SER A 55 -7.29 -11.10 16.26
CA SER A 55 -7.03 -10.11 15.22
C SER A 55 -6.92 -10.77 13.86
N ILE A 56 -7.20 -10.01 12.82
CA ILE A 56 -7.00 -10.41 11.43
C ILE A 56 -6.12 -9.35 10.77
N ASP A 57 -4.88 -9.72 10.50
CA ASP A 57 -3.89 -8.81 9.94
C ASP A 57 -3.74 -9.02 8.42
N ILE A 58 -3.48 -7.91 7.73
CA ILE A 58 -3.13 -7.95 6.30
C ILE A 58 -1.63 -8.19 6.21
N VAL A 59 -1.23 -9.28 5.56
CA VAL A 59 0.18 -9.68 5.42
C VAL A 59 0.72 -9.52 4.01
N GLY A 60 -0.13 -9.11 3.04
CA GLY A 60 0.30 -8.89 1.67
C GLY A 60 -0.86 -8.89 0.68
N GLY A 61 -0.56 -9.17 -0.57
CA GLY A 61 -1.53 -9.31 -1.65
C GLY A 61 -1.22 -8.45 -2.87
N LYS A 62 -1.90 -8.71 -3.98
CA LYS A 62 -1.73 -8.04 -5.27
C LYS A 62 -1.91 -6.52 -5.15
N TYR A 63 -2.83 -6.05 -4.29
CA TYR A 63 -3.02 -4.61 -4.08
C TYR A 63 -1.71 -3.90 -3.73
N PHE A 64 -0.93 -4.43 -2.79
CA PHE A 64 0.32 -3.81 -2.33
C PHE A 64 1.43 -3.96 -3.36
N THR A 65 1.54 -5.13 -4.00
CA THR A 65 2.56 -5.33 -5.05
C THR A 65 2.30 -4.43 -6.25
N ALA A 66 1.04 -4.19 -6.61
CA ALA A 66 0.67 -3.26 -7.67
C ALA A 66 1.05 -1.80 -7.38
N LEU A 67 1.03 -1.38 -6.09
CA LEU A 67 1.51 -0.04 -5.69
C LEU A 67 3.03 0.13 -5.90
N LEU A 68 3.79 -0.96 -5.87
CA LEU A 68 5.24 -0.98 -6.04
C LEU A 68 5.67 -1.35 -7.47
N ASP A 69 4.73 -1.87 -8.28
CA ASP A 69 4.99 -2.31 -9.66
C ASP A 69 4.92 -1.12 -10.62
N HIS A 70 6.05 -0.44 -10.78
CA HIS A 70 6.21 0.67 -11.71
C HIS A 70 7.55 0.59 -12.44
N THR A 71 7.68 1.29 -13.55
CA THR A 71 8.95 1.43 -14.26
C THR A 71 9.94 2.20 -13.39
N HIS A 72 11.13 1.67 -13.19
CA HIS A 72 12.18 2.33 -12.40
C HIS A 72 12.41 3.77 -12.88
N GLY A 73 12.38 4.71 -11.96
CA GLY A 73 12.52 6.14 -12.23
C GLY A 73 11.22 6.85 -12.62
N GLN A 74 10.09 6.15 -12.71
CA GLN A 74 8.79 6.74 -12.99
C GLN A 74 7.77 6.37 -11.91
N LEU A 75 7.13 7.38 -11.31
CA LEU A 75 5.95 7.18 -10.49
C LEU A 75 4.70 7.29 -11.38
N THR A 76 3.94 6.22 -11.44
CA THR A 76 2.63 6.21 -12.09
C THR A 76 1.53 6.51 -11.08
N ALA A 77 0.30 6.72 -11.58
CA ALA A 77 -0.86 6.84 -10.69
C ALA A 77 -0.95 5.62 -9.76
N SER A 78 -1.22 5.86 -8.49
CA SER A 78 -1.33 4.83 -7.44
C SER A 78 -0.02 4.12 -7.05
N SER A 79 1.15 4.62 -7.44
CA SER A 79 2.44 4.11 -6.92
C SER A 79 2.65 4.53 -5.47
N ALA A 80 3.26 3.65 -4.68
CA ALA A 80 3.64 3.98 -3.31
C ALA A 80 4.93 4.80 -3.26
N LEU A 81 4.97 5.80 -2.40
CA LEU A 81 6.18 6.55 -2.05
C LEU A 81 6.50 6.26 -0.58
N ILE A 82 7.65 5.65 -0.32
CA ILE A 82 8.05 5.25 1.02
C ILE A 82 9.09 6.24 1.55
N THR A 83 8.80 6.82 2.71
CA THR A 83 9.68 7.75 3.42
C THR A 83 10.51 7.02 4.48
N ASP A 84 11.57 7.65 4.99
CA ASP A 84 12.38 7.16 6.11
C ASP A 84 11.67 7.33 7.47
N SER A 85 12.37 6.98 8.56
CA SER A 85 11.86 7.11 9.94
C SER A 85 11.57 8.55 10.38
N ASN A 86 12.07 9.54 9.67
CA ASN A 86 11.82 10.96 9.91
C ASN A 86 10.72 11.53 9.01
N SER A 87 10.01 10.66 8.29
CA SER A 87 9.04 11.04 7.26
C SER A 87 9.65 11.87 6.13
N ALA A 88 10.95 11.65 5.86
CA ALA A 88 11.72 12.40 4.88
C ALA A 88 12.08 11.53 3.66
N ILE A 89 12.32 12.20 2.55
CA ILE A 89 12.89 11.66 1.33
C ILE A 89 14.21 12.38 1.11
N ASN A 90 15.32 11.64 1.09
CA ASN A 90 16.65 12.22 0.97
C ASN A 90 16.87 13.02 -0.30
N SER A 91 16.30 12.58 -1.41
CA SER A 91 16.36 13.31 -2.67
C SER A 91 15.19 12.97 -3.58
N ILE A 92 14.65 13.95 -4.26
CA ILE A 92 13.74 13.80 -5.38
C ILE A 92 14.42 14.45 -6.58
N SER A 93 14.74 13.65 -7.59
CA SER A 93 15.22 14.16 -8.87
C SER A 93 14.04 14.31 -9.82
N VAL A 94 13.79 15.54 -10.26
CA VAL A 94 12.68 15.87 -11.16
C VAL A 94 13.25 16.25 -12.52
N GLY A 95 13.00 15.42 -13.50
CA GLY A 95 13.45 15.60 -14.88
C GLY A 95 14.94 15.32 -15.05
N ASN A 96 15.25 14.38 -15.91
CA ASN A 96 16.63 14.07 -16.24
C ASN A 96 16.90 14.10 -17.75
N ASN A 97 15.97 14.56 -18.53
CA ASN A 97 16.19 14.56 -19.96
C ASN A 97 16.62 15.98 -20.41
N ALA A 98 17.79 16.05 -21.02
CA ALA A 98 18.41 17.30 -21.49
C ALA A 98 17.55 18.10 -22.49
N SER A 99 16.41 17.53 -22.94
CA SER A 99 15.56 18.14 -23.95
C SER A 99 14.20 18.66 -23.42
N THR A 100 13.77 18.22 -22.25
CA THR A 100 12.54 18.70 -21.60
C THR A 100 12.74 18.78 -20.11
N GLY A 101 12.82 19.97 -19.55
CA GLY A 101 12.94 20.19 -18.12
C GLY A 101 11.73 19.58 -17.37
N GLY A 102 11.98 19.00 -16.21
CA GLY A 102 10.93 18.59 -15.30
C GLY A 102 10.50 19.76 -14.42
N ASP A 103 9.21 19.95 -14.24
CA ASP A 103 8.64 20.99 -13.38
C ASP A 103 8.21 20.42 -12.03
N ILE A 104 8.59 21.07 -10.94
CA ILE A 104 7.94 20.91 -9.66
C ILE A 104 6.81 21.93 -9.60
N LYS A 105 5.57 21.48 -9.77
CA LYS A 105 4.39 22.33 -9.63
C LYS A 105 3.89 22.29 -8.19
N LEU A 106 4.02 23.42 -7.50
CA LEU A 106 3.37 23.63 -6.21
C LEU A 106 2.05 24.34 -6.49
N ASN A 107 0.95 23.56 -6.52
CA ASN A 107 -0.37 24.12 -6.74
C ASN A 107 -0.85 24.81 -5.47
N GLU A 108 -1.15 26.10 -5.55
CA GLU A 108 -1.98 26.77 -4.56
C GLU A 108 -3.42 26.21 -4.63
N GLY A 109 -3.83 25.48 -3.58
CA GLY A 109 -5.25 25.33 -3.31
C GLY A 109 -5.85 26.69 -2.98
N THR A 110 -7.16 26.86 -3.13
CA THR A 110 -7.92 28.10 -2.85
C THR A 110 -7.85 28.58 -1.40
N ASN A 111 -6.79 28.28 -0.68
CA ASN A 111 -6.57 28.73 0.69
C ASN A 111 -5.56 29.88 0.70
N ASN A 112 -5.99 30.97 1.27
CA ASN A 112 -5.32 32.23 1.57
C ASN A 112 -4.06 32.06 2.46
N GLY A 113 -3.22 31.04 2.18
CA GLY A 113 -2.02 30.72 2.91
C GLY A 113 -0.76 31.02 2.09
N THR A 114 0.23 31.60 2.75
CA THR A 114 1.54 31.88 2.17
C THR A 114 2.30 30.57 1.98
N ASN A 115 2.57 30.19 0.74
CA ASN A 115 3.42 29.02 0.45
C ASN A 115 4.90 29.41 0.59
N PHE A 116 5.62 28.74 1.48
CA PHE A 116 7.06 28.95 1.64
C PHE A 116 7.84 27.82 0.96
N ILE A 117 8.68 28.16 0.00
CA ILE A 117 9.78 27.31 -0.47
C ILE A 117 11.03 27.76 0.26
N GLY A 118 11.45 27.02 1.28
CA GLY A 118 12.69 27.26 1.98
C GLY A 118 13.87 26.70 1.21
N LEU A 119 14.65 27.53 0.53
CA LEU A 119 15.96 27.16 -0.01
C LEU A 119 17.02 27.60 1.00
N LYS A 120 17.66 26.63 1.67
CA LYS A 120 18.79 26.92 2.56
C LYS A 120 20.07 26.81 1.76
N ALA A 121 20.80 27.92 1.64
CA ALA A 121 22.17 27.92 1.14
C ALA A 121 23.11 27.26 2.16
N PRO A 122 24.23 26.65 1.71
CA PRO A 122 25.22 26.04 2.58
C PRO A 122 25.87 27.05 3.51
#